data_c0cc43e976e994effb5be371d1ff3bfd
#
_entry.id   c0cc43e976e994effb5be371d1ff3bfd
#
_cell.length_a   1.000
_cell.length_b   1.000
_cell.length_c   1.000
_cell.angle_alpha   90.00
_cell.angle_beta   90.00
_cell.angle_gamma   90.00
#
_symmetry.space_group_name_H-M   'P 1'
#
loop_
_entity.id
_entity.type
_entity.pdbx_description
1 polymer ?
#
loop_
_entity_poly.entity_id
_entity_poly.type
_entity_poly.pdbx_seq_one_letter_code
_entity_poly.pdbx_strand_id
1 'polypeptide(L)'
;MSSTINIINFYINYTFLALVYLSILWYIIVNKNIVYRIQSKIQGASNMRKEHDFLGELEIPDEVYYGVQTLRAMENFAITGHKLDDDFITAMAQVKKATFLGNLSTGRMDKRIGEALVQAADEVIQGKMHDQFPVDPIQGGAGTSCNMNMNEVLCNRALEILGEARGRYDIVSPNNHANMAQSTNDVFPTSIKVCLRAKGKKLIAALTLLAEELDKKAEEYKDILKMGRTHLQDAVPITLGQEMGAYASAVRRGVRRIEAALGNLQYINMGGTAVGTGLNAEPAYLACIAQELEKVTGEQWQEADNLIDMTNNTDGFADVSAAVKNTALVLIKMANDFRLMASGPRDGFYELKLPMRQPGSSIMPGKVNPVIAEVLNQTCYQVIGNDLAVSLGVENGQFELNVMEPVIAFNLFNSMKFLTNAVNGFVDKLLKDLQANREQCQHWVDASVGVVTALLPHIGYETSAMLAKEAYNSGRPIREIILEKGIMTQEKLDEVMAPMSMTTPGITGK
;
A
#
# COMPACT_ATOMS: atom_id res chain seq x y z
N MET A 1 -55.27 -16.94 15.40
CA MET A 1 -53.85 -16.62 15.56
C MET A 1 -52.92 -17.78 15.15
N SER A 2 -53.18 -19.03 15.46
CA SER A 2 -52.28 -20.16 15.12
C SER A 2 -52.18 -20.45 13.62
N SER A 3 -53.28 -20.34 12.84
CA SER A 3 -53.27 -20.58 11.39
C SER A 3 -52.52 -19.50 10.58
N THR A 4 -52.52 -18.25 11.03
CA THR A 4 -51.84 -17.15 10.35
C THR A 4 -50.31 -17.24 10.52
N ILE A 5 -49.82 -17.67 11.68
CA ILE A 5 -48.40 -17.88 11.97
C ILE A 5 -47.84 -19.04 11.12
N ASN A 6 -48.61 -20.10 10.91
CA ASN A 6 -48.18 -21.22 10.05
C ASN A 6 -48.06 -20.81 8.57
N ILE A 7 -48.93 -19.95 8.08
CA ILE A 7 -48.87 -19.44 6.70
C ILE A 7 -47.66 -18.52 6.52
N ILE A 8 -47.36 -17.65 7.47
CA ILE A 8 -46.20 -16.77 7.42
C ILE A 8 -44.90 -17.56 7.47
N ASN A 9 -44.77 -18.56 8.35
CA ASN A 9 -43.60 -19.44 8.41
C ASN A 9 -43.44 -20.28 7.14
N PHE A 10 -44.53 -20.70 6.50
CA PHE A 10 -44.49 -21.43 5.22
C PHE A 10 -43.93 -20.50 4.10
N TYR A 11 -44.40 -19.24 4.00
CA TYR A 11 -43.90 -18.29 3.02
C TYR A 11 -42.44 -17.86 3.26
N ILE A 12 -42.04 -17.71 4.52
CA ILE A 12 -40.62 -17.35 4.87
C ILE A 12 -39.69 -18.51 4.49
N ASN A 13 -40.09 -19.78 4.79
CA ASN A 13 -39.26 -20.93 4.42
C ASN A 13 -39.20 -21.15 2.90
N TYR A 14 -40.29 -20.90 2.16
CA TYR A 14 -40.29 -21.01 0.70
C TYR A 14 -39.44 -19.89 0.02
N THR A 15 -39.51 -18.69 0.55
CA THR A 15 -38.67 -17.55 0.04
C THR A 15 -37.21 -17.79 0.34
N PHE A 16 -36.86 -18.31 1.53
CA PHE A 16 -35.50 -18.65 1.90
C PHE A 16 -34.93 -19.79 1.03
N LEU A 17 -35.71 -20.87 0.82
CA LEU A 17 -35.32 -21.96 -0.08
C LEU A 17 -35.17 -21.50 -1.53
N ALA A 18 -36.03 -20.60 -2.01
CA ALA A 18 -35.91 -20.01 -3.35
C ALA A 18 -34.68 -19.14 -3.50
N LEU A 19 -34.35 -18.36 -2.48
CA LEU A 19 -33.12 -17.53 -2.47
C LEU A 19 -31.83 -18.38 -2.40
N VAL A 20 -31.83 -19.45 -1.61
CA VAL A 20 -30.74 -20.43 -1.57
C VAL A 20 -30.60 -21.14 -2.92
N TYR A 21 -31.69 -21.55 -3.53
CA TYR A 21 -31.69 -22.19 -4.84
C TYR A 21 -31.20 -21.25 -5.95
N LEU A 22 -31.65 -19.99 -5.94
CA LEU A 22 -31.17 -18.95 -6.87
C LEU A 22 -29.70 -18.62 -6.66
N SER A 23 -29.23 -18.60 -5.42
CA SER A 23 -27.79 -18.36 -5.14
C SER A 23 -26.92 -19.55 -5.57
N ILE A 24 -27.41 -20.79 -5.40
CA ILE A 24 -26.73 -21.99 -5.92
C ILE A 24 -26.73 -21.98 -7.46
N LEU A 25 -27.86 -21.64 -8.07
CA LEU A 25 -27.98 -21.56 -9.53
C LEU A 25 -27.03 -20.44 -10.09
N TRP A 26 -27.02 -19.31 -9.44
CA TRP A 26 -26.12 -18.19 -9.78
C TRP A 26 -24.64 -18.60 -9.63
N TYR A 27 -24.29 -19.29 -8.53
CA TYR A 27 -22.95 -19.83 -8.29
C TYR A 27 -22.55 -20.85 -9.38
N ILE A 28 -23.46 -21.75 -9.77
CA ILE A 28 -23.25 -22.73 -10.85
C ILE A 28 -23.10 -22.02 -12.21
N ILE A 29 -23.91 -20.98 -12.48
CA ILE A 29 -23.85 -20.22 -13.74
C ILE A 29 -22.57 -19.39 -13.82
N VAL A 30 -22.13 -18.76 -12.72
CA VAL A 30 -20.89 -17.98 -12.68
C VAL A 30 -19.68 -18.90 -12.84
N ASN A 31 -19.63 -20.03 -12.12
CA ASN A 31 -18.55 -21.00 -12.29
C ASN A 31 -18.55 -21.65 -13.68
N LYS A 32 -19.72 -21.99 -14.23
CA LYS A 32 -19.79 -22.48 -15.62
C LYS A 32 -19.34 -21.42 -16.62
N ASN A 33 -19.62 -20.14 -16.39
CA ASN A 33 -19.15 -19.06 -17.28
C ASN A 33 -17.65 -18.84 -17.20
N ILE A 34 -17.02 -19.04 -16.04
CA ILE A 34 -15.56 -18.97 -15.88
C ILE A 34 -14.91 -20.17 -16.58
N VAL A 35 -15.40 -21.38 -16.30
CA VAL A 35 -14.95 -22.60 -16.98
C VAL A 35 -15.21 -22.51 -18.48
N TYR A 36 -16.37 -22.00 -18.91
CA TYR A 36 -16.71 -21.80 -20.32
C TYR A 36 -15.81 -20.75 -21.00
N ARG A 37 -15.41 -19.68 -20.30
CA ARG A 37 -14.44 -18.70 -20.82
C ARG A 37 -13.02 -19.26 -20.94
N ILE A 38 -12.63 -20.12 -20.01
CA ILE A 38 -11.36 -20.84 -20.09
C ILE A 38 -11.44 -21.87 -21.23
N GLN A 39 -12.50 -22.67 -21.30
CA GLN A 39 -12.73 -23.64 -22.36
C GLN A 39 -12.93 -22.99 -23.75
N SER A 40 -13.62 -21.83 -23.85
CA SER A 40 -13.79 -21.14 -25.13
C SER A 40 -12.49 -20.50 -25.63
N LYS A 41 -11.59 -20.06 -24.74
CA LYS A 41 -10.23 -19.67 -25.13
C LYS A 41 -9.40 -20.87 -25.59
N ILE A 42 -9.57 -22.01 -24.94
CA ILE A 42 -8.90 -23.27 -25.32
C ILE A 42 -9.48 -23.82 -26.65
N GLN A 43 -10.82 -23.80 -26.83
CA GLN A 43 -11.49 -24.29 -28.04
C GLN A 43 -11.32 -23.37 -29.26
N GLY A 44 -10.90 -22.11 -29.08
CA GLY A 44 -10.58 -21.20 -30.20
C GLY A 44 -9.15 -21.29 -30.68
N ALA A 45 -8.28 -22.02 -30.00
CA ALA A 45 -6.90 -22.24 -30.41
C ALA A 45 -6.84 -23.23 -31.60
N SER A 46 -6.11 -22.87 -32.64
CA SER A 46 -6.01 -23.69 -33.86
C SER A 46 -5.16 -24.94 -33.68
N ASN A 47 -4.20 -24.94 -32.73
CA ASN A 47 -3.31 -26.05 -32.40
C ASN A 47 -3.20 -26.24 -30.89
N MET A 48 -3.13 -27.50 -30.45
CA MET A 48 -2.97 -27.92 -29.06
C MET A 48 -1.75 -28.79 -28.91
N ARG A 49 -0.94 -28.57 -27.86
CA ARG A 49 0.11 -29.49 -27.45
C ARG A 49 -0.30 -30.25 -26.19
N LYS A 50 0.20 -31.46 -26.06
CA LYS A 50 -0.01 -32.27 -24.84
C LYS A 50 1.17 -32.07 -23.89
N GLU A 51 0.84 -31.74 -22.66
CA GLU A 51 1.80 -31.74 -21.56
C GLU A 51 1.31 -32.63 -20.43
N HIS A 52 2.21 -33.14 -19.61
CA HIS A 52 1.86 -34.02 -18.49
C HIS A 52 2.61 -33.62 -17.22
N ASP A 53 1.96 -33.91 -16.11
CA ASP A 53 2.54 -33.96 -14.77
C ASP A 53 2.20 -35.32 -14.11
N PHE A 54 2.50 -35.49 -12.82
CA PHE A 54 2.21 -36.75 -12.15
C PHE A 54 0.71 -37.06 -12.00
N LEU A 55 -0.18 -36.09 -12.22
CA LEU A 55 -1.63 -36.25 -12.21
C LEU A 55 -2.19 -36.67 -13.57
N GLY A 56 -1.40 -36.63 -14.64
CA GLY A 56 -1.78 -37.02 -15.99
C GLY A 56 -1.63 -35.94 -17.04
N GLU A 57 -2.12 -36.21 -18.25
CA GLU A 57 -2.00 -35.33 -19.43
C GLU A 57 -3.10 -34.30 -19.48
N LEU A 58 -2.78 -33.09 -19.96
CA LEU A 58 -3.72 -32.05 -20.38
C LEU A 58 -3.32 -31.48 -21.74
N GLU A 59 -4.31 -30.95 -22.46
CA GLU A 59 -4.12 -30.23 -23.72
C GLU A 59 -3.96 -28.73 -23.43
N ILE A 60 -2.87 -28.15 -23.91
CA ILE A 60 -2.48 -26.75 -23.71
C ILE A 60 -2.44 -26.07 -25.09
N PRO A 61 -3.02 -24.85 -25.26
CA PRO A 61 -2.90 -24.09 -26.50
C PRO A 61 -1.42 -23.86 -26.87
N ASP A 62 -1.06 -24.07 -28.14
CA ASP A 62 0.32 -23.89 -28.58
C ASP A 62 0.85 -22.47 -28.48
N GLU A 63 -0.03 -21.47 -28.55
CA GLU A 63 0.34 -20.05 -28.48
C GLU A 63 0.77 -19.57 -27.11
N VAL A 64 0.41 -20.27 -26.02
CA VAL A 64 0.75 -19.85 -24.66
C VAL A 64 2.09 -20.43 -24.19
N TYR A 65 2.78 -19.69 -23.30
CA TYR A 65 4.04 -20.12 -22.70
C TYR A 65 3.85 -20.87 -21.37
N TYR A 66 2.71 -20.69 -20.69
CA TYR A 66 2.41 -21.50 -19.50
C TYR A 66 2.07 -22.94 -19.86
N GLY A 67 2.13 -23.85 -18.88
CA GLY A 67 1.96 -25.29 -19.09
C GLY A 67 0.86 -25.90 -18.23
N VAL A 68 0.96 -27.21 -18.04
CA VAL A 68 -0.04 -28.07 -17.38
C VAL A 68 -0.31 -27.67 -15.93
N GLN A 69 0.71 -27.31 -15.15
CA GLN A 69 0.51 -26.95 -13.73
C GLN A 69 -0.18 -25.61 -13.59
N THR A 70 0.13 -24.65 -14.47
CA THR A 70 -0.59 -23.37 -14.52
C THR A 70 -2.05 -23.56 -14.89
N LEU A 71 -2.35 -24.42 -15.88
CA LEU A 71 -3.75 -24.68 -16.24
C LEU A 71 -4.56 -25.28 -15.07
N ARG A 72 -3.99 -26.24 -14.34
CA ARG A 72 -4.62 -26.79 -13.13
C ARG A 72 -4.83 -25.72 -12.05
N ALA A 73 -3.85 -24.82 -11.86
CA ALA A 73 -3.97 -23.73 -10.89
C ALA A 73 -5.10 -22.76 -11.25
N MET A 74 -5.28 -22.44 -12.53
CA MET A 74 -6.40 -21.61 -13.01
C MET A 74 -7.75 -22.26 -12.77
N GLU A 75 -7.84 -23.58 -12.89
CA GLU A 75 -9.06 -24.34 -12.62
C GLU A 75 -9.36 -24.42 -11.10
N ASN A 76 -8.32 -24.57 -10.26
CA ASN A 76 -8.46 -24.71 -8.83
C ASN A 76 -8.72 -23.38 -8.12
N PHE A 77 -8.14 -22.28 -8.57
CA PHE A 77 -8.12 -21.00 -7.87
C PHE A 77 -8.70 -19.88 -8.74
N ALA A 78 -10.00 -19.78 -8.80
CA ALA A 78 -10.73 -18.67 -9.41
C ALA A 78 -11.38 -17.83 -8.29
N ILE A 79 -10.56 -17.14 -7.49
CA ILE A 79 -10.98 -16.51 -6.23
C ILE A 79 -11.23 -15.01 -6.39
N THR A 80 -10.20 -14.25 -6.81
CA THR A 80 -10.27 -12.78 -6.88
C THR A 80 -10.62 -12.27 -8.28
N GLY A 81 -10.29 -13.01 -9.31
CA GLY A 81 -10.31 -12.56 -10.71
C GLY A 81 -9.23 -11.54 -11.06
N HIS A 82 -8.31 -11.25 -10.13
CA HIS A 82 -7.14 -10.42 -10.41
C HIS A 82 -6.03 -11.23 -11.08
N LYS A 83 -5.20 -10.54 -11.84
CA LYS A 83 -3.92 -11.07 -12.33
C LYS A 83 -2.83 -10.82 -11.28
N LEU A 84 -1.71 -11.54 -11.43
CA LEU A 84 -0.51 -11.23 -10.66
C LEU A 84 -0.05 -9.78 -10.93
N ASP A 85 0.53 -9.15 -9.93
CA ASP A 85 1.09 -7.80 -10.04
C ASP A 85 2.35 -7.81 -10.94
N ASP A 86 2.45 -6.89 -11.90
CA ASP A 86 3.56 -6.83 -12.86
C ASP A 86 4.93 -6.67 -12.19
N ASP A 87 5.01 -5.87 -11.11
CA ASP A 87 6.25 -5.73 -10.33
C ASP A 87 6.63 -7.06 -9.66
N PHE A 88 5.64 -7.88 -9.26
CA PHE A 88 5.90 -9.20 -8.67
C PHE A 88 6.36 -10.23 -9.73
N ILE A 89 5.77 -10.23 -10.91
CA ILE A 89 6.23 -11.06 -12.03
C ILE A 89 7.70 -10.72 -12.35
N THR A 90 8.01 -9.43 -12.44
CA THR A 90 9.39 -8.94 -12.64
C THR A 90 10.33 -9.42 -11.54
N ALA A 91 9.93 -9.27 -10.26
CA ALA A 91 10.74 -9.69 -9.12
C ALA A 91 11.01 -11.20 -9.11
N MET A 92 10.00 -12.01 -9.41
CA MET A 92 10.15 -13.46 -9.51
C MET A 92 11.10 -13.86 -10.65
N ALA A 93 11.01 -13.21 -11.82
CA ALA A 93 11.94 -13.42 -12.93
C ALA A 93 13.38 -13.01 -12.56
N GLN A 94 13.56 -11.94 -11.77
CA GLN A 94 14.88 -11.55 -11.24
C GLN A 94 15.46 -12.62 -10.31
N VAL A 95 14.66 -13.17 -9.40
CA VAL A 95 15.07 -14.28 -8.53
C VAL A 95 15.45 -15.50 -9.37
N LYS A 96 14.63 -15.90 -10.35
CA LYS A 96 14.93 -17.03 -11.25
C LYS A 96 16.22 -16.79 -12.05
N LYS A 97 16.43 -15.59 -12.59
CA LYS A 97 17.68 -15.25 -13.28
C LYS A 97 18.89 -15.43 -12.36
N ALA A 98 18.83 -14.97 -11.12
CA ALA A 98 19.90 -15.14 -10.14
C ALA A 98 20.18 -16.63 -9.88
N THR A 99 19.14 -17.47 -9.77
CA THR A 99 19.32 -18.93 -9.58
C THR A 99 19.96 -19.59 -10.80
N PHE A 100 19.62 -19.17 -12.01
CA PHE A 100 20.25 -19.70 -13.22
C PHE A 100 21.73 -19.32 -13.28
N LEU A 101 22.09 -18.09 -12.99
CA LEU A 101 23.47 -17.63 -12.90
C LEU A 101 24.26 -18.39 -11.84
N GLY A 102 23.68 -18.61 -10.64
CA GLY A 102 24.29 -19.40 -9.58
C GLY A 102 24.55 -20.87 -10.00
N ASN A 103 23.55 -21.52 -10.62
CA ASN A 103 23.72 -22.91 -11.10
C ASN A 103 24.70 -23.02 -12.29
N LEU A 104 24.79 -21.99 -13.14
CA LEU A 104 25.81 -21.91 -14.20
C LEU A 104 27.21 -21.75 -13.61
N SER A 105 27.40 -20.88 -12.62
CA SER A 105 28.70 -20.60 -12.01
C SER A 105 29.27 -21.81 -11.25
N THR A 106 28.40 -22.67 -10.72
CA THR A 106 28.80 -23.93 -10.05
C THR A 106 28.99 -25.12 -11.03
N GLY A 107 28.71 -24.93 -12.31
CA GLY A 107 28.82 -25.97 -13.33
C GLY A 107 27.72 -27.04 -13.25
N ARG A 108 26.68 -26.85 -12.44
CA ARG A 108 25.59 -27.83 -12.27
C ARG A 108 24.59 -27.78 -13.43
N MET A 109 24.40 -26.62 -14.04
CA MET A 109 23.49 -26.43 -15.18
C MET A 109 24.27 -26.48 -16.51
N ASP A 110 23.73 -27.19 -17.49
CA ASP A 110 24.25 -27.13 -18.86
C ASP A 110 24.28 -25.70 -19.35
N LYS A 111 25.41 -25.30 -19.95
CA LYS A 111 25.65 -23.90 -20.33
C LYS A 111 24.62 -23.41 -21.36
N ARG A 112 24.30 -24.23 -22.38
CA ARG A 112 23.36 -23.85 -23.44
C ARG A 112 21.95 -23.66 -22.90
N ILE A 113 21.51 -24.55 -22.01
CA ILE A 113 20.19 -24.46 -21.34
C ILE A 113 20.15 -23.26 -20.41
N GLY A 114 21.17 -23.08 -19.58
CA GLY A 114 21.23 -21.97 -18.61
C GLY A 114 21.23 -20.59 -19.27
N GLU A 115 22.00 -20.40 -20.34
CA GLU A 115 22.01 -19.15 -21.11
C GLU A 115 20.65 -18.85 -21.75
N ALA A 116 19.94 -19.87 -22.27
CA ALA A 116 18.59 -19.70 -22.81
C ALA A 116 17.56 -19.31 -21.69
N LEU A 117 17.66 -19.93 -20.51
CA LEU A 117 16.81 -19.57 -19.35
C LEU A 117 17.11 -18.15 -18.85
N VAL A 118 18.37 -17.74 -18.80
CA VAL A 118 18.76 -16.35 -18.44
C VAL A 118 18.16 -15.36 -19.43
N GLN A 119 18.27 -15.63 -20.75
CA GLN A 119 17.66 -14.78 -21.76
C GLN A 119 16.13 -14.73 -21.65
N ALA A 120 15.47 -15.85 -21.40
CA ALA A 120 14.02 -15.89 -21.18
C ALA A 120 13.62 -15.05 -19.96
N ALA A 121 14.37 -15.14 -18.86
CA ALA A 121 14.14 -14.33 -17.65
C ALA A 121 14.33 -12.83 -17.94
N ASP A 122 15.35 -12.44 -18.71
CA ASP A 122 15.57 -11.05 -19.13
C ASP A 122 14.40 -10.48 -19.93
N GLU A 123 13.77 -11.28 -20.78
CA GLU A 123 12.61 -10.86 -21.54
C GLU A 123 11.39 -10.61 -20.63
N VAL A 124 11.17 -11.45 -19.60
CA VAL A 124 10.12 -11.23 -18.60
C VAL A 124 10.43 -9.99 -17.75
N ILE A 125 11.66 -9.80 -17.32
CA ILE A 125 12.10 -8.59 -16.56
C ILE A 125 11.84 -7.32 -17.38
N GLN A 126 11.98 -7.36 -18.70
CA GLN A 126 11.67 -6.24 -19.60
C GLN A 126 10.17 -6.02 -19.84
N GLY A 127 9.30 -6.77 -19.21
CA GLY A 127 7.84 -6.66 -19.33
C GLY A 127 7.21 -7.47 -20.45
N LYS A 128 7.97 -8.34 -21.12
CA LYS A 128 7.40 -9.27 -22.12
C LYS A 128 6.70 -10.44 -21.42
N MET A 129 5.68 -10.98 -22.06
CA MET A 129 4.96 -12.18 -21.61
C MET A 129 4.25 -12.05 -20.24
N HIS A 130 4.02 -10.83 -19.72
CA HIS A 130 3.29 -10.64 -18.46
C HIS A 130 1.83 -11.13 -18.53
N ASP A 131 1.27 -11.23 -19.72
CA ASP A 131 -0.04 -11.83 -19.97
C ASP A 131 -0.06 -13.37 -19.83
N GLN A 132 1.13 -14.00 -19.72
CA GLN A 132 1.31 -15.44 -19.54
C GLN A 132 1.29 -15.89 -18.07
N PHE A 133 0.93 -14.97 -17.14
CA PHE A 133 0.80 -15.25 -15.71
C PHE A 133 -0.66 -15.11 -15.25
N PRO A 134 -1.54 -16.07 -15.66
CA PRO A 134 -2.97 -15.98 -15.43
C PRO A 134 -3.43 -16.50 -14.05
N VAL A 135 -2.53 -17.03 -13.22
CA VAL A 135 -2.90 -17.59 -11.91
C VAL A 135 -3.42 -16.51 -10.96
N ASP A 136 -4.43 -16.87 -10.16
CA ASP A 136 -5.01 -15.95 -9.17
C ASP A 136 -3.98 -15.66 -8.05
N PRO A 137 -3.85 -14.41 -7.57
CA PRO A 137 -2.93 -14.06 -6.48
C PRO A 137 -3.30 -14.68 -5.13
N ILE A 138 -4.58 -15.05 -4.91
CA ILE A 138 -5.05 -15.78 -3.73
C ILE A 138 -5.15 -17.26 -4.08
N GLN A 139 -4.20 -18.04 -3.59
CA GLN A 139 -4.05 -19.45 -3.94
C GLN A 139 -3.52 -20.27 -2.77
N GLY A 140 -3.91 -21.54 -2.68
CA GLY A 140 -3.30 -22.50 -1.77
C GLY A 140 -1.94 -22.98 -2.26
N GLY A 141 -1.14 -23.59 -1.36
CA GLY A 141 0.14 -24.18 -1.70
C GLY A 141 1.35 -23.23 -1.62
N ALA A 142 1.29 -22.21 -0.75
CA ALA A 142 2.42 -21.33 -0.45
C ALA A 142 3.04 -20.63 -1.69
N GLY A 143 2.25 -20.37 -2.75
CA GLY A 143 2.74 -19.76 -3.98
C GLY A 143 3.29 -20.74 -5.02
N THR A 144 3.13 -22.05 -4.84
CA THR A 144 3.63 -23.04 -5.81
C THR A 144 3.06 -22.83 -7.22
N SER A 145 1.80 -22.42 -7.34
CA SER A 145 1.20 -22.12 -8.64
C SER A 145 1.92 -20.96 -9.36
N CYS A 146 2.28 -19.90 -8.64
CA CYS A 146 3.08 -18.80 -9.21
C CYS A 146 4.48 -19.26 -9.60
N ASN A 147 5.16 -20.03 -8.73
CA ASN A 147 6.50 -20.52 -8.99
C ASN A 147 6.52 -21.43 -10.23
N MET A 148 5.56 -22.36 -10.35
CA MET A 148 5.48 -23.26 -11.50
C MET A 148 5.04 -22.55 -12.77
N ASN A 149 4.14 -21.57 -12.69
CA ASN A 149 3.80 -20.72 -13.84
C ASN A 149 5.06 -20.01 -14.38
N MET A 150 5.88 -19.41 -13.51
CA MET A 150 7.16 -18.82 -13.94
C MET A 150 8.10 -19.86 -14.56
N ASN A 151 8.25 -21.03 -13.93
CA ASN A 151 9.10 -22.11 -14.46
C ASN A 151 8.65 -22.57 -15.84
N GLU A 152 7.35 -22.77 -16.05
CA GLU A 152 6.78 -23.21 -17.34
C GLU A 152 6.98 -22.14 -18.42
N VAL A 153 6.70 -20.87 -18.12
CA VAL A 153 6.90 -19.75 -19.07
C VAL A 153 8.37 -19.64 -19.47
N LEU A 154 9.29 -19.66 -18.50
CA LEU A 154 10.72 -19.56 -18.79
C LEU A 154 11.24 -20.76 -19.58
N CYS A 155 10.81 -21.99 -19.27
CA CYS A 155 11.19 -23.19 -20.01
C CYS A 155 10.68 -23.17 -21.44
N ASN A 156 9.41 -22.86 -21.68
CA ASN A 156 8.85 -22.79 -23.01
C ASN A 156 9.50 -21.69 -23.85
N ARG A 157 9.85 -20.54 -23.23
CA ARG A 157 10.60 -19.51 -23.94
C ARG A 157 12.05 -19.93 -24.23
N ALA A 158 12.72 -20.59 -23.28
CA ALA A 158 14.05 -21.12 -23.48
C ALA A 158 14.11 -22.20 -24.60
N LEU A 159 13.11 -23.09 -24.66
CA LEU A 159 12.97 -24.07 -25.76
C LEU A 159 12.87 -23.35 -27.10
N GLU A 160 12.06 -22.33 -27.23
CA GLU A 160 11.92 -21.56 -28.46
C GLU A 160 13.24 -20.84 -28.85
N ILE A 161 14.00 -20.29 -27.88
CA ILE A 161 15.34 -19.70 -28.08
C ILE A 161 16.31 -20.75 -28.59
N LEU A 162 16.19 -22.00 -28.15
CA LEU A 162 17.02 -23.11 -28.59
C LEU A 162 16.58 -23.71 -29.91
N GLY A 163 15.48 -23.25 -30.54
CA GLY A 163 14.93 -23.76 -31.79
C GLY A 163 14.06 -25.01 -31.61
N GLU A 164 13.61 -25.30 -30.40
CA GLU A 164 12.79 -26.45 -30.04
C GLU A 164 11.31 -26.07 -29.88
N ALA A 165 10.44 -27.08 -29.99
CA ALA A 165 9.01 -26.88 -29.77
C ALA A 165 8.71 -26.69 -28.26
N ARG A 166 7.70 -25.89 -27.95
CA ARG A 166 7.19 -25.76 -26.59
C ARG A 166 6.70 -27.11 -26.06
N GLY A 167 6.80 -27.32 -24.75
CA GLY A 167 6.43 -28.59 -24.10
C GLY A 167 7.49 -29.69 -24.19
N ARG A 168 8.63 -29.47 -24.88
CA ARG A 168 9.76 -30.43 -24.93
C ARG A 168 10.53 -30.41 -23.59
N TYR A 169 9.85 -30.79 -22.51
CA TYR A 169 10.41 -30.81 -21.15
C TYR A 169 11.44 -31.91 -20.92
N ASP A 170 11.62 -32.79 -21.89
CA ASP A 170 12.76 -33.69 -22.00
C ASP A 170 14.08 -32.94 -22.29
N ILE A 171 14.02 -31.75 -22.89
CA ILE A 171 15.18 -30.90 -23.21
C ILE A 171 15.35 -29.81 -22.13
N VAL A 172 14.30 -28.98 -21.86
CA VAL A 172 14.32 -27.97 -20.81
C VAL A 172 13.11 -28.15 -19.90
N SER A 173 13.34 -28.67 -18.69
CA SER A 173 12.30 -29.08 -17.74
C SER A 173 12.02 -27.96 -16.71
N PRO A 174 10.75 -27.63 -16.44
CA PRO A 174 10.36 -26.73 -15.34
C PRO A 174 10.89 -27.17 -13.98
N ASN A 175 10.86 -28.47 -13.69
CA ASN A 175 11.31 -29.01 -12.41
C ASN A 175 12.83 -29.22 -12.34
N ASN A 176 13.45 -29.79 -13.37
CA ASN A 176 14.85 -30.19 -13.34
C ASN A 176 15.83 -29.04 -13.66
N HIS A 177 15.40 -28.05 -14.47
CA HIS A 177 16.24 -26.93 -14.89
C HIS A 177 15.78 -25.60 -14.29
N ALA A 178 14.53 -25.15 -14.53
CA ALA A 178 14.06 -23.84 -14.03
C ALA A 178 13.93 -23.81 -12.50
N ASN A 179 13.69 -24.96 -11.84
CA ASN A 179 13.61 -25.08 -10.40
C ASN A 179 14.84 -25.75 -9.74
N MET A 180 15.97 -25.87 -10.46
CA MET A 180 17.18 -26.50 -9.95
C MET A 180 17.72 -25.81 -8.70
N ALA A 181 18.02 -26.59 -7.65
CA ALA A 181 18.50 -26.13 -6.35
C ALA A 181 17.51 -25.20 -5.60
N GLN A 182 16.21 -25.29 -5.88
CA GLN A 182 15.16 -24.42 -5.33
C GLN A 182 13.99 -25.22 -4.80
N SER A 183 13.22 -24.55 -3.96
CA SER A 183 11.82 -24.85 -3.64
C SER A 183 10.97 -23.59 -3.84
N THR A 184 9.65 -23.73 -3.96
CA THR A 184 8.76 -22.58 -3.82
C THR A 184 9.02 -21.86 -2.49
N ASN A 185 9.37 -22.62 -1.45
CA ASN A 185 9.50 -22.15 -0.07
C ASN A 185 10.68 -21.21 0.15
N ASP A 186 11.63 -21.15 -0.77
CA ASP A 186 12.72 -20.15 -0.76
C ASP A 186 12.55 -19.10 -1.88
N VAL A 187 12.09 -19.49 -3.06
CA VAL A 187 11.89 -18.58 -4.19
C VAL A 187 10.75 -17.59 -3.97
N PHE A 188 9.60 -18.07 -3.47
CA PHE A 188 8.40 -17.24 -3.38
C PHE A 188 8.55 -16.10 -2.34
N PRO A 189 8.96 -16.36 -1.08
CA PRO A 189 9.19 -15.30 -0.11
C PRO A 189 10.33 -14.35 -0.53
N THR A 190 11.40 -14.86 -1.17
CA THR A 190 12.45 -14.00 -1.71
C THR A 190 11.90 -13.08 -2.81
N SER A 191 11.04 -13.59 -3.70
CA SER A 191 10.40 -12.77 -4.73
C SER A 191 9.48 -11.71 -4.14
N ILE A 192 8.77 -12.01 -3.04
CA ILE A 192 7.99 -11.03 -2.30
C ILE A 192 8.91 -9.92 -1.76
N LYS A 193 10.04 -10.27 -1.14
CA LYS A 193 11.01 -9.30 -0.58
C LYS A 193 11.57 -8.38 -1.68
N VAL A 194 11.95 -8.94 -2.83
CA VAL A 194 12.42 -8.16 -3.99
C VAL A 194 11.35 -7.18 -4.48
N CYS A 195 10.11 -7.66 -4.64
CA CYS A 195 8.99 -6.83 -5.06
C CYS A 195 8.67 -5.71 -4.06
N LEU A 196 8.64 -6.03 -2.75
CA LEU A 196 8.35 -5.06 -1.70
C LEU A 196 9.41 -3.96 -1.62
N ARG A 197 10.69 -4.29 -1.78
CA ARG A 197 11.76 -3.28 -1.81
C ARG A 197 11.62 -2.37 -3.03
N ALA A 198 11.29 -2.90 -4.19
CA ALA A 198 11.06 -2.11 -5.40
C ALA A 198 9.83 -1.18 -5.25
N LYS A 199 8.69 -1.71 -4.76
CA LYS A 199 7.48 -0.91 -4.48
C LYS A 199 7.71 0.10 -3.36
N GLY A 200 8.48 -0.28 -2.34
CA GLY A 200 8.84 0.58 -1.23
C GLY A 200 9.61 1.83 -1.67
N LYS A 201 10.54 1.71 -2.61
CA LYS A 201 11.23 2.86 -3.20
C LYS A 201 10.26 3.84 -3.85
N LYS A 202 9.26 3.33 -4.58
CA LYS A 202 8.21 4.16 -5.21
C LYS A 202 7.37 4.89 -4.15
N LEU A 203 6.99 4.19 -3.08
CA LEU A 203 6.23 4.78 -1.97
C LEU A 203 7.03 5.83 -1.19
N ILE A 204 8.29 5.54 -0.88
CA ILE A 204 9.22 6.47 -0.21
C ILE A 204 9.38 7.74 -1.05
N ALA A 205 9.58 7.61 -2.37
CA ALA A 205 9.70 8.76 -3.26
C ALA A 205 8.42 9.62 -3.25
N ALA A 206 7.23 9.00 -3.30
CA ALA A 206 5.96 9.72 -3.24
C ALA A 206 5.76 10.45 -1.89
N LEU A 207 6.07 9.81 -0.77
CA LEU A 207 5.99 10.42 0.56
C LEU A 207 7.02 11.53 0.76
N THR A 208 8.22 11.38 0.22
CA THR A 208 9.26 12.41 0.25
C THR A 208 8.80 13.63 -0.54
N LEU A 209 8.27 13.44 -1.74
CA LEU A 209 7.69 14.52 -2.54
C LEU A 209 6.54 15.22 -1.78
N LEU A 210 5.66 14.47 -1.12
CA LEU A 210 4.60 15.04 -0.29
C LEU A 210 5.18 15.94 0.82
N ALA A 211 6.21 15.47 1.54
CA ALA A 211 6.84 16.24 2.60
C ALA A 211 7.51 17.51 2.08
N GLU A 212 8.16 17.45 0.92
CA GLU A 212 8.79 18.62 0.27
C GLU A 212 7.75 19.66 -0.18
N GLU A 213 6.64 19.23 -0.75
CA GLU A 213 5.56 20.15 -1.15
C GLU A 213 4.86 20.77 0.07
N LEU A 214 4.72 20.02 1.18
CA LEU A 214 4.23 20.57 2.45
C LEU A 214 5.20 21.63 3.02
N ASP A 215 6.51 21.43 2.91
CA ASP A 215 7.52 22.45 3.32
C ASP A 215 7.43 23.72 2.46
N LYS A 216 7.22 23.57 1.14
CA LYS A 216 6.99 24.74 0.26
C LYS A 216 5.76 25.51 0.71
N LYS A 217 4.66 24.81 1.07
CA LYS A 217 3.47 25.45 1.62
C LYS A 217 3.72 26.03 3.03
N ALA A 218 4.57 25.41 3.84
CA ALA A 218 4.97 25.98 5.13
C ALA A 218 5.69 27.31 4.97
N GLU A 219 6.60 27.42 4.02
CA GLU A 219 7.28 28.69 3.72
C GLU A 219 6.35 29.74 3.07
N GLU A 220 5.47 29.31 2.15
CA GLU A 220 4.46 30.19 1.50
C GLU A 220 3.48 30.78 2.51
N TYR A 221 3.12 30.04 3.57
CA TYR A 221 2.12 30.43 4.56
C TYR A 221 2.69 30.82 5.93
N LYS A 222 4.00 31.03 6.03
CA LYS A 222 4.70 31.29 7.30
C LYS A 222 4.20 32.54 8.05
N ASP A 223 3.66 33.50 7.33
CA ASP A 223 3.14 34.77 7.85
C ASP A 223 1.60 34.82 7.93
N ILE A 224 0.92 33.72 7.64
CA ILE A 224 -0.54 33.64 7.72
C ILE A 224 -0.93 33.17 9.12
N LEU A 225 -1.39 34.11 9.93
CA LEU A 225 -1.94 33.79 11.24
C LEU A 225 -3.28 33.08 11.11
N LYS A 226 -3.50 32.11 11.98
CA LYS A 226 -4.77 31.44 12.17
C LYS A 226 -4.97 31.13 13.65
N MET A 227 -6.22 30.83 14.05
CA MET A 227 -6.47 30.30 15.38
C MET A 227 -6.11 28.79 15.43
N GLY A 228 -5.20 28.45 16.34
CA GLY A 228 -4.94 27.04 16.68
C GLY A 228 -6.12 26.47 17.47
N ARG A 229 -6.41 25.18 17.27
CA ARG A 229 -7.53 24.49 17.92
C ARG A 229 -7.07 23.23 18.64
N THR A 230 -7.54 23.06 19.86
CA THR A 230 -7.47 21.81 20.63
C THR A 230 -8.90 21.38 20.98
N HIS A 231 -9.23 20.11 20.86
CA HIS A 231 -10.63 19.63 21.01
C HIS A 231 -11.63 20.32 20.06
N LEU A 232 -11.17 20.79 18.90
CA LEU A 232 -11.90 21.66 17.97
C LEU A 232 -12.36 22.99 18.58
N GLN A 233 -11.85 23.36 19.75
CA GLN A 233 -12.11 24.65 20.43
C GLN A 233 -10.91 25.59 20.20
N ASP A 234 -11.16 26.88 20.21
CA ASP A 234 -10.14 27.91 20.11
C ASP A 234 -9.05 27.73 21.17
N ALA A 235 -7.81 27.80 20.78
CA ALA A 235 -6.67 27.72 21.69
C ALA A 235 -5.84 29.02 21.63
N VAL A 236 -4.71 29.01 20.97
CA VAL A 236 -3.83 30.16 20.81
C VAL A 236 -3.45 30.33 19.32
N PRO A 237 -3.04 31.53 18.90
CA PRO A 237 -2.58 31.76 17.54
C PRO A 237 -1.41 30.85 17.13
N ILE A 238 -1.45 30.43 15.89
CA ILE A 238 -0.41 29.67 15.19
C ILE A 238 -0.31 30.22 13.77
N THR A 239 0.78 29.99 13.05
CA THR A 239 0.77 30.24 11.60
C THR A 239 0.31 29.01 10.82
N LEU A 240 -0.37 29.23 9.71
CA LEU A 240 -0.73 28.15 8.78
C LEU A 240 0.53 27.44 8.27
N GLY A 241 1.64 28.17 8.11
CA GLY A 241 2.93 27.60 7.75
C GLY A 241 3.47 26.62 8.79
N GLN A 242 3.35 26.93 10.08
CA GLN A 242 3.73 26.00 11.17
C GLN A 242 2.90 24.72 11.12
N GLU A 243 1.62 24.80 10.82
CA GLU A 243 0.74 23.64 10.68
C GLU A 243 1.15 22.76 9.48
N MET A 244 1.43 23.36 8.31
CA MET A 244 1.95 22.61 7.15
C MET A 244 3.29 21.92 7.44
N GLY A 245 4.22 22.61 8.11
CA GLY A 245 5.50 22.04 8.55
C GLY A 245 5.36 20.88 9.54
N ALA A 246 4.33 20.92 10.40
CA ALA A 246 4.03 19.82 11.31
C ALA A 246 3.60 18.56 10.53
N TYR A 247 2.79 18.71 9.48
CA TYR A 247 2.42 17.60 8.60
C TYR A 247 3.63 17.04 7.86
N ALA A 248 4.49 17.89 7.30
CA ALA A 248 5.74 17.47 6.66
C ALA A 248 6.62 16.62 7.59
N SER A 249 6.78 17.06 8.85
CA SER A 249 7.54 16.34 9.86
C SER A 249 6.95 14.96 10.17
N ALA A 250 5.62 14.87 10.22
CA ALA A 250 4.93 13.60 10.46
C ALA A 250 5.09 12.62 9.28
N VAL A 251 5.00 13.10 8.04
CA VAL A 251 5.23 12.29 6.82
C VAL A 251 6.67 11.76 6.79
N ARG A 252 7.68 12.58 7.09
CA ARG A 252 9.08 12.15 7.17
C ARG A 252 9.32 11.06 8.21
N ARG A 253 8.60 11.08 9.34
CA ARG A 253 8.66 9.97 10.29
C ARG A 253 8.08 8.68 9.70
N GLY A 254 7.07 8.78 8.85
CA GLY A 254 6.53 7.66 8.07
C GLY A 254 7.56 7.07 7.12
N VAL A 255 8.25 7.93 6.35
CA VAL A 255 9.34 7.51 5.45
C VAL A 255 10.40 6.69 6.21
N ARG A 256 10.94 7.23 7.32
CA ARG A 256 11.96 6.52 8.11
C ARG A 256 11.51 5.15 8.64
N ARG A 257 10.23 5.01 9.03
CA ARG A 257 9.68 3.71 9.47
C ARG A 257 9.64 2.69 8.33
N ILE A 258 9.21 3.11 7.15
CA ILE A 258 9.14 2.26 5.97
C ILE A 258 10.55 1.86 5.52
N GLU A 259 11.50 2.80 5.49
CA GLU A 259 12.91 2.52 5.17
C GLU A 259 13.51 1.47 6.11
N ALA A 260 13.30 1.62 7.42
CA ALA A 260 13.82 0.69 8.41
C ALA A 260 13.20 -0.73 8.24
N ALA A 261 11.89 -0.81 8.04
CA ALA A 261 11.21 -2.09 7.84
C ALA A 261 11.65 -2.80 6.54
N LEU A 262 11.80 -2.04 5.44
CA LEU A 262 12.30 -2.58 4.17
C LEU A 262 13.78 -3.00 4.27
N GLY A 263 14.57 -2.35 5.11
CA GLY A 263 15.96 -2.73 5.38
C GLY A 263 16.06 -4.15 5.94
N ASN A 264 15.13 -4.55 6.80
CA ASN A 264 15.10 -5.90 7.38
C ASN A 264 14.78 -7.00 6.35
N LEU A 265 14.18 -6.66 5.20
CA LEU A 265 13.90 -7.62 4.13
C LEU A 265 15.13 -8.04 3.31
N GLN A 266 16.31 -7.50 3.59
CA GLN A 266 17.55 -7.89 2.89
C GLN A 266 17.97 -9.34 3.14
N TYR A 267 17.50 -9.96 4.21
CA TYR A 267 17.81 -11.34 4.56
C TYR A 267 16.90 -12.31 3.81
N ILE A 268 17.51 -13.27 3.11
CA ILE A 268 16.82 -14.26 2.27
C ILE A 268 17.11 -15.68 2.70
N ASN A 269 16.22 -16.60 2.33
CA ASN A 269 16.39 -18.03 2.60
C ASN A 269 16.68 -18.85 1.34
N MET A 270 17.22 -18.21 0.28
CA MET A 270 17.55 -18.89 -0.97
C MET A 270 18.57 -20.01 -0.75
N GLY A 271 18.27 -21.18 -1.30
CA GLY A 271 19.05 -22.38 -1.07
C GLY A 271 18.63 -23.19 0.17
N GLY A 272 17.72 -22.65 1.04
CA GLY A 272 17.13 -23.40 2.14
C GLY A 272 16.24 -24.55 1.67
N THR A 273 15.74 -24.46 0.46
CA THR A 273 14.88 -25.44 -0.19
C THR A 273 13.58 -25.72 0.61
N ALA A 274 13.21 -26.98 0.81
CA ALA A 274 11.88 -27.35 1.31
C ALA A 274 11.57 -26.85 2.73
N VAL A 275 12.53 -26.92 3.66
CA VAL A 275 12.35 -26.64 5.10
C VAL A 275 13.51 -25.83 5.70
N GLY A 276 14.38 -25.26 4.90
CA GLY A 276 15.53 -24.48 5.35
C GLY A 276 16.80 -25.29 5.64
N THR A 277 16.81 -26.59 5.33
CA THR A 277 18.02 -27.45 5.55
C THR A 277 18.97 -27.48 4.37
N GLY A 278 18.58 -26.90 3.24
CA GLY A 278 19.40 -26.89 2.01
C GLY A 278 19.51 -28.25 1.29
N LEU A 279 18.60 -29.17 1.57
CA LEU A 279 18.60 -30.47 0.88
C LEU A 279 18.46 -30.27 -0.64
N ASN A 280 19.35 -30.91 -1.43
CA ASN A 280 19.47 -30.79 -2.89
C ASN A 280 20.01 -29.44 -3.41
N ALA A 281 20.43 -28.53 -2.56
CA ALA A 281 21.24 -27.36 -2.92
C ALA A 281 22.72 -27.61 -2.56
N GLU A 282 23.61 -27.27 -3.47
CA GLU A 282 25.05 -27.45 -3.25
C GLU A 282 25.61 -26.29 -2.40
N PRO A 283 26.59 -26.54 -1.50
CA PRO A 283 27.21 -25.46 -0.71
C PRO A 283 27.78 -24.33 -1.57
N ALA A 284 28.30 -24.63 -2.76
CA ALA A 284 28.81 -23.62 -3.69
C ALA A 284 27.70 -22.71 -4.23
N TYR A 285 26.48 -23.25 -4.42
CA TYR A 285 25.32 -22.46 -4.82
C TYR A 285 24.86 -21.54 -3.67
N LEU A 286 24.76 -22.06 -2.43
CA LEU A 286 24.43 -21.23 -1.28
C LEU A 286 25.41 -20.07 -1.11
N ALA A 287 26.69 -20.32 -1.29
CA ALA A 287 27.74 -19.31 -1.14
C ALA A 287 27.66 -18.15 -2.16
N CYS A 288 27.00 -18.33 -3.30
CA CYS A 288 26.94 -17.31 -4.35
C CYS A 288 25.56 -16.69 -4.61
N ILE A 289 24.46 -17.34 -4.19
CA ILE A 289 23.11 -16.95 -4.66
C ILE A 289 22.71 -15.52 -4.21
N ALA A 290 23.07 -15.09 -3.02
CA ALA A 290 22.81 -13.73 -2.55
C ALA A 290 23.56 -12.69 -3.43
N GLN A 291 24.81 -12.96 -3.79
CA GLN A 291 25.58 -12.09 -4.70
C GLN A 291 25.03 -12.07 -6.11
N GLU A 292 24.57 -13.22 -6.63
CA GLU A 292 23.93 -13.25 -7.96
C GLU A 292 22.62 -12.46 -7.96
N LEU A 293 21.83 -12.53 -6.87
CA LEU A 293 20.62 -11.72 -6.72
C LEU A 293 20.96 -10.23 -6.62
N GLU A 294 22.04 -9.86 -5.92
CA GLU A 294 22.53 -8.48 -5.87
C GLU A 294 22.88 -7.94 -7.27
N LYS A 295 23.62 -8.73 -8.08
CA LYS A 295 23.97 -8.35 -9.46
C LYS A 295 22.74 -8.13 -10.35
N VAL A 296 21.70 -8.93 -10.16
CA VAL A 296 20.48 -8.87 -10.98
C VAL A 296 19.58 -7.70 -10.56
N THR A 297 19.44 -7.46 -9.25
CA THR A 297 18.49 -6.46 -8.70
C THR A 297 19.13 -5.09 -8.47
N GLY A 298 20.47 -5.03 -8.34
CA GLY A 298 21.20 -3.84 -7.93
C GLY A 298 21.00 -3.47 -6.45
N GLU A 299 20.51 -4.41 -5.63
CA GLU A 299 20.26 -4.22 -4.20
C GLU A 299 21.06 -5.23 -3.37
N GLN A 300 21.45 -4.84 -2.15
CA GLN A 300 22.15 -5.75 -1.24
C GLN A 300 21.21 -6.82 -0.69
N TRP A 301 21.69 -8.06 -0.71
CA TRP A 301 21.03 -9.23 -0.16
C TRP A 301 22.02 -10.05 0.69
N GLN A 302 21.52 -10.69 1.70
CA GLN A 302 22.30 -11.52 2.61
C GLN A 302 21.55 -12.82 2.89
N GLU A 303 22.28 -13.91 3.00
CA GLU A 303 21.73 -15.15 3.54
C GLU A 303 21.35 -14.95 5.01
N ALA A 304 20.18 -15.43 5.41
CA ALA A 304 19.75 -15.37 6.80
C ALA A 304 20.61 -16.28 7.70
N ASP A 305 20.84 -15.88 8.94
CA ASP A 305 21.60 -16.65 9.90
C ASP A 305 21.00 -18.04 10.16
N ASN A 306 19.68 -18.17 10.04
CA ASN A 306 18.95 -19.42 10.18
C ASN A 306 17.93 -19.57 9.06
N LEU A 307 18.22 -20.42 8.08
CA LEU A 307 17.36 -20.65 6.93
C LEU A 307 16.06 -21.38 7.30
N ILE A 308 16.03 -22.17 8.39
CA ILE A 308 14.80 -22.84 8.85
C ILE A 308 13.85 -21.80 9.40
N ASP A 309 14.34 -20.90 10.24
CA ASP A 309 13.57 -19.76 10.75
C ASP A 309 13.02 -18.90 9.61
N MET A 310 13.88 -18.49 8.68
CA MET A 310 13.51 -17.63 7.56
C MET A 310 12.56 -18.30 6.56
N THR A 311 12.42 -19.63 6.58
CA THR A 311 11.47 -20.37 5.74
C THR A 311 10.07 -20.41 6.36
N ASN A 312 9.96 -20.39 7.70
CA ASN A 312 8.65 -20.47 8.35
C ASN A 312 8.17 -19.16 8.97
N ASN A 313 9.06 -18.28 9.43
CA ASN A 313 8.69 -16.98 9.97
C ASN A 313 8.62 -15.91 8.87
N THR A 314 7.50 -15.22 8.86
CA THR A 314 7.19 -14.16 7.89
C THR A 314 6.98 -12.80 8.57
N ASP A 315 7.50 -12.63 9.79
CA ASP A 315 7.38 -11.46 10.65
C ASP A 315 7.92 -10.17 10.01
N GLY A 316 8.97 -10.25 9.17
CA GLY A 316 9.45 -9.13 8.39
C GLY A 316 8.40 -8.51 7.46
N PHE A 317 7.44 -9.30 6.98
CA PHE A 317 6.31 -8.79 6.20
C PHE A 317 5.30 -8.05 7.09
N ALA A 318 5.09 -8.50 8.33
CA ALA A 318 4.28 -7.78 9.32
C ALA A 318 4.90 -6.44 9.70
N ASP A 319 6.22 -6.35 9.86
CA ASP A 319 6.93 -5.10 10.11
C ASP A 319 6.70 -4.08 9.01
N VAL A 320 6.81 -4.49 7.75
CA VAL A 320 6.53 -3.63 6.60
C VAL A 320 5.07 -3.19 6.59
N SER A 321 4.14 -4.11 6.83
CA SER A 321 2.71 -3.80 6.90
C SER A 321 2.39 -2.79 7.98
N ALA A 322 2.93 -2.99 9.19
CA ALA A 322 2.77 -2.07 10.31
C ALA A 322 3.35 -0.67 10.03
N ALA A 323 4.51 -0.59 9.37
CA ALA A 323 5.12 0.68 8.98
C ALA A 323 4.26 1.46 7.98
N VAL A 324 3.72 0.77 6.97
CA VAL A 324 2.81 1.34 5.96
C VAL A 324 1.50 1.78 6.61
N LYS A 325 0.87 0.95 7.46
CA LYS A 325 -0.32 1.29 8.23
C LYS A 325 -0.11 2.53 9.12
N ASN A 326 0.98 2.56 9.89
CA ASN A 326 1.28 3.70 10.77
C ASN A 326 1.46 5.00 9.97
N THR A 327 1.97 4.92 8.75
CA THR A 327 2.04 6.06 7.83
C THR A 327 0.65 6.45 7.33
N ALA A 328 -0.20 5.48 6.99
CA ALA A 328 -1.59 5.75 6.60
C ALA A 328 -2.38 6.47 7.71
N LEU A 329 -2.19 6.12 9.00
CA LEU A 329 -2.83 6.83 10.13
C LEU A 329 -2.44 8.32 10.18
N VAL A 330 -1.17 8.64 9.90
CA VAL A 330 -0.72 10.04 9.80
C VAL A 330 -1.40 10.78 8.65
N LEU A 331 -1.51 10.13 7.50
CA LEU A 331 -2.15 10.70 6.30
C LEU A 331 -3.65 10.91 6.49
N ILE A 332 -4.33 10.01 7.21
CA ILE A 332 -5.76 10.18 7.58
C ILE A 332 -5.95 11.46 8.40
N LYS A 333 -5.12 11.64 9.44
CA LYS A 333 -5.20 12.83 10.31
C LYS A 333 -4.99 14.10 9.48
N MET A 334 -3.98 14.15 8.66
CA MET A 334 -3.69 15.27 7.76
C MET A 334 -4.87 15.55 6.81
N ALA A 335 -5.38 14.54 6.12
CA ALA A 335 -6.49 14.69 5.19
C ALA A 335 -7.79 15.14 5.88
N ASN A 336 -8.06 14.69 7.10
CA ASN A 336 -9.21 15.15 7.90
C ASN A 336 -9.08 16.63 8.26
N ASP A 337 -7.90 17.10 8.66
CA ASP A 337 -7.67 18.51 8.96
C ASP A 337 -7.86 19.38 7.70
N PHE A 338 -7.34 18.95 6.55
CA PHE A 338 -7.54 19.65 5.27
C PHE A 338 -9.04 19.77 4.92
N ARG A 339 -9.82 18.69 5.16
CA ARG A 339 -11.27 18.70 4.94
C ARG A 339 -11.99 19.66 5.88
N LEU A 340 -11.59 19.70 7.17
CA LEU A 340 -12.15 20.64 8.15
C LEU A 340 -11.79 22.07 7.82
N MET A 341 -10.51 22.37 7.57
CA MET A 341 -10.06 23.71 7.22
C MET A 341 -10.68 24.25 5.94
N ALA A 342 -11.06 23.36 5.00
CA ALA A 342 -11.72 23.73 3.75
C ALA A 342 -13.26 23.71 3.85
N SER A 343 -13.85 23.42 5.00
CA SER A 343 -15.30 23.35 5.18
C SER A 343 -16.00 24.70 4.91
N GLY A 344 -17.19 24.66 4.36
CA GLY A 344 -17.97 25.84 4.03
C GLY A 344 -18.34 25.92 2.56
N PRO A 345 -18.25 27.09 1.92
CA PRO A 345 -17.46 28.29 2.22
C PRO A 345 -18.10 29.31 3.20
N ARG A 346 -19.38 29.21 3.51
CA ARG A 346 -20.06 30.19 4.36
C ARG A 346 -20.38 29.70 5.78
N ASP A 347 -20.60 28.40 5.89
CA ASP A 347 -20.97 27.71 7.14
C ASP A 347 -19.91 26.69 7.54
N GLY A 348 -18.68 27.15 7.69
CA GLY A 348 -17.52 26.35 8.05
C GLY A 348 -16.26 27.17 8.27
N PHE A 349 -15.12 26.51 8.50
CA PHE A 349 -13.86 27.22 8.82
C PHE A 349 -13.30 28.01 7.64
N TYR A 350 -13.33 27.44 6.45
CA TYR A 350 -12.90 28.05 5.18
C TYR A 350 -11.52 28.76 5.24
N GLU A 351 -10.60 28.19 6.01
CA GLU A 351 -9.22 28.67 6.10
C GLU A 351 -8.37 28.28 4.88
N LEU A 352 -8.77 27.17 4.22
CA LEU A 352 -8.16 26.69 2.97
C LEU A 352 -9.17 26.70 1.82
N LYS A 353 -8.68 27.07 0.65
CA LYS A 353 -9.41 26.98 -0.63
C LYS A 353 -8.83 25.83 -1.43
N LEU A 354 -9.57 24.71 -1.52
CA LEU A 354 -9.14 23.54 -2.29
C LEU A 354 -9.42 23.74 -3.78
N PRO A 355 -8.57 23.23 -4.67
CA PRO A 355 -8.82 23.27 -6.10
C PRO A 355 -10.04 22.44 -6.49
N MET A 356 -10.89 23.00 -7.35
CA MET A 356 -12.07 22.32 -7.88
C MET A 356 -11.64 21.24 -8.88
N ARG A 357 -11.97 19.98 -8.63
CA ARG A 357 -11.56 18.86 -9.49
C ARG A 357 -12.73 18.19 -10.22
N GLN A 358 -13.93 18.30 -9.66
CA GLN A 358 -15.16 17.80 -10.28
C GLN A 358 -16.40 18.46 -9.65
N PRO A 359 -17.57 18.43 -10.32
CA PRO A 359 -18.83 18.80 -9.70
C PRO A 359 -19.10 17.97 -8.44
N GLY A 360 -19.51 18.63 -7.34
CA GLY A 360 -19.65 17.99 -6.04
C GLY A 360 -21.04 17.40 -5.76
N SER A 361 -22.03 17.67 -6.63
CA SER A 361 -23.40 17.22 -6.42
C SER A 361 -24.16 17.12 -7.74
N SER A 362 -25.02 16.11 -7.83
CA SER A 362 -25.95 15.96 -8.96
C SER A 362 -27.19 16.86 -8.88
N ILE A 363 -27.48 17.43 -7.69
CA ILE A 363 -28.70 18.22 -7.43
C ILE A 363 -28.42 19.62 -6.86
N MET A 364 -27.17 19.93 -6.45
CA MET A 364 -26.77 21.23 -5.90
C MET A 364 -25.75 21.90 -6.83
N PRO A 365 -26.19 22.76 -7.78
CA PRO A 365 -25.28 23.44 -8.70
C PRO A 365 -24.25 24.29 -7.92
N GLY A 366 -22.98 24.22 -8.34
CA GLY A 366 -21.90 24.99 -7.71
C GLY A 366 -21.28 24.39 -6.44
N LYS A 367 -21.81 23.28 -5.92
CA LYS A 367 -21.19 22.58 -4.80
C LYS A 367 -19.91 21.88 -5.22
N VAL A 368 -18.82 22.08 -4.47
CA VAL A 368 -17.53 21.40 -4.64
C VAL A 368 -17.18 20.67 -3.35
N ASN A 369 -16.79 19.40 -3.47
CA ASN A 369 -16.40 18.56 -2.33
C ASN A 369 -14.88 18.36 -2.31
N PRO A 370 -14.28 18.06 -1.13
CA PRO A 370 -12.84 17.80 -0.95
C PRO A 370 -12.44 16.38 -1.39
N VAL A 371 -12.85 15.96 -2.61
CA VAL A 371 -12.79 14.58 -3.09
C VAL A 371 -11.37 13.98 -3.10
N ILE A 372 -10.34 14.80 -3.28
CA ILE A 372 -8.95 14.33 -3.27
C ILE A 372 -8.49 13.96 -1.85
N ALA A 373 -8.89 14.72 -0.83
CA ALA A 373 -8.65 14.37 0.56
C ALA A 373 -9.49 13.15 0.98
N GLU A 374 -10.73 13.05 0.48
CA GLU A 374 -11.61 11.90 0.76
C GLU A 374 -11.05 10.59 0.18
N VAL A 375 -10.55 10.58 -1.06
CA VAL A 375 -9.97 9.37 -1.66
C VAL A 375 -8.67 8.97 -0.97
N LEU A 376 -7.87 9.92 -0.46
CA LEU A 376 -6.70 9.59 0.35
C LEU A 376 -7.13 8.87 1.64
N ASN A 377 -8.17 9.35 2.33
CA ASN A 377 -8.73 8.67 3.51
C ASN A 377 -9.20 7.25 3.19
N GLN A 378 -9.99 7.07 2.12
CA GLN A 378 -10.49 5.74 1.72
C GLN A 378 -9.35 4.78 1.39
N THR A 379 -8.32 5.26 0.70
CA THR A 379 -7.11 4.47 0.42
C THR A 379 -6.41 4.05 1.72
N CYS A 380 -6.27 4.96 2.67
CA CYS A 380 -5.67 4.66 3.97
C CYS A 380 -6.52 3.67 4.79
N TYR A 381 -7.85 3.73 4.72
CA TYR A 381 -8.73 2.72 5.36
C TYR A 381 -8.53 1.34 4.75
N GLN A 382 -8.39 1.25 3.42
CA GLN A 382 -8.09 -0.02 2.75
C GLN A 382 -6.73 -0.58 3.19
N VAL A 383 -5.70 0.26 3.33
CA VAL A 383 -4.37 -0.14 3.84
C VAL A 383 -4.48 -0.71 5.26
N ILE A 384 -5.29 -0.11 6.14
CA ILE A 384 -5.51 -0.62 7.50
C ILE A 384 -6.20 -2.00 7.46
N GLY A 385 -7.19 -2.18 6.59
CA GLY A 385 -7.85 -3.47 6.39
C GLY A 385 -6.90 -4.56 5.87
N ASN A 386 -6.05 -4.20 4.93
CA ASN A 386 -5.03 -5.09 4.39
C ASN A 386 -3.99 -5.51 5.45
N ASP A 387 -3.61 -4.60 6.37
CA ASP A 387 -2.70 -4.91 7.47
C ASP A 387 -3.26 -6.00 8.40
N LEU A 388 -4.56 -6.01 8.65
CA LEU A 388 -5.20 -7.07 9.41
C LEU A 388 -5.07 -8.43 8.69
N ALA A 389 -5.30 -8.46 7.37
CA ALA A 389 -5.15 -9.68 6.59
C ALA A 389 -3.70 -10.18 6.58
N VAL A 390 -2.71 -9.27 6.49
CA VAL A 390 -1.28 -9.60 6.61
C VAL A 390 -0.97 -10.19 7.97
N SER A 391 -1.43 -9.56 9.05
CA SER A 391 -1.20 -10.02 10.44
C SER A 391 -1.75 -11.43 10.66
N LEU A 392 -2.99 -11.71 10.19
CA LEU A 392 -3.58 -13.04 10.27
C LEU A 392 -2.81 -14.07 9.42
N GLY A 393 -2.29 -13.67 8.26
CA GLY A 393 -1.46 -14.54 7.44
C GLY A 393 -0.13 -14.89 8.11
N VAL A 394 0.53 -13.91 8.72
CA VAL A 394 1.80 -14.10 9.43
C VAL A 394 1.63 -15.01 10.66
N GLU A 395 0.55 -14.81 11.44
CA GLU A 395 0.24 -15.60 12.64
C GLU A 395 0.03 -17.09 12.32
N ASN A 396 -0.45 -17.42 11.13
CA ASN A 396 -0.90 -18.78 10.78
C ASN A 396 0.17 -19.67 10.14
N GLY A 397 1.47 -19.35 10.30
CA GLY A 397 2.55 -20.28 9.99
C GLY A 397 2.50 -21.52 10.90
N GLN A 398 2.83 -22.68 10.35
CA GLN A 398 2.83 -23.94 11.10
C GLN A 398 4.10 -24.73 10.79
N PHE A 399 4.82 -25.16 11.83
CA PHE A 399 6.08 -25.90 11.71
C PHE A 399 7.09 -25.16 10.84
N GLU A 400 7.55 -25.75 9.75
CA GLU A 400 8.68 -25.27 8.94
C GLU A 400 8.28 -24.43 7.75
N LEU A 401 6.98 -24.03 7.62
CA LEU A 401 6.51 -23.21 6.49
C LEU A 401 5.30 -22.34 6.87
N ASN A 402 5.26 -21.11 6.39
CA ASN A 402 4.04 -20.32 6.35
C ASN A 402 3.37 -20.43 4.97
N VAL A 403 2.26 -21.16 4.89
CA VAL A 403 1.53 -21.38 3.62
C VAL A 403 0.62 -20.23 3.23
N MET A 404 0.51 -19.16 4.07
CA MET A 404 -0.35 -18.00 3.84
C MET A 404 0.36 -16.84 3.10
N GLU A 405 1.58 -17.04 2.63
CA GLU A 405 2.33 -16.01 1.91
C GLU A 405 1.59 -15.39 0.71
N PRO A 406 0.77 -16.09 -0.09
CA PRO A 406 0.02 -15.47 -1.18
C PRO A 406 -0.91 -14.34 -0.72
N VAL A 407 -1.67 -14.52 0.35
CA VAL A 407 -2.55 -13.46 0.89
C VAL A 407 -1.74 -12.33 1.51
N ILE A 408 -0.60 -12.62 2.13
CA ILE A 408 0.34 -11.61 2.65
C ILE A 408 0.84 -10.73 1.50
N ALA A 409 1.36 -11.35 0.45
CA ALA A 409 1.87 -10.66 -0.74
C ALA A 409 0.81 -9.79 -1.42
N PHE A 410 -0.37 -10.35 -1.68
CA PHE A 410 -1.49 -9.64 -2.30
C PHE A 410 -1.84 -8.34 -1.55
N ASN A 411 -1.99 -8.42 -0.23
CA ASN A 411 -2.37 -7.26 0.58
C ASN A 411 -1.25 -6.22 0.69
N LEU A 412 0.01 -6.64 0.83
CA LEU A 412 1.15 -5.72 0.89
C LEU A 412 1.39 -4.99 -0.44
N PHE A 413 1.35 -5.70 -1.57
CA PHE A 413 1.54 -5.09 -2.89
C PHE A 413 0.45 -4.07 -3.19
N ASN A 414 -0.81 -4.41 -2.90
CA ASN A 414 -1.93 -3.50 -3.07
C ASN A 414 -1.82 -2.28 -2.14
N SER A 415 -1.44 -2.46 -0.87
CA SER A 415 -1.28 -1.36 0.09
C SER A 415 -0.24 -0.35 -0.38
N MET A 416 0.92 -0.82 -0.82
CA MET A 416 1.98 0.07 -1.32
C MET A 416 1.58 0.77 -2.62
N LYS A 417 0.99 0.04 -3.57
CA LYS A 417 0.52 0.58 -4.86
C LYS A 417 -0.55 1.64 -4.67
N PHE A 418 -1.57 1.33 -3.87
CA PHE A 418 -2.69 2.25 -3.64
C PHE A 418 -2.22 3.50 -2.93
N LEU A 419 -1.41 3.37 -1.89
CA LEU A 419 -0.92 4.49 -1.13
C LEU A 419 0.01 5.38 -1.96
N THR A 420 0.91 4.81 -2.77
CA THR A 420 1.77 5.55 -3.71
C THR A 420 0.93 6.39 -4.66
N ASN A 421 -0.09 5.80 -5.27
CA ASN A 421 -0.95 6.49 -6.24
C ASN A 421 -1.80 7.59 -5.57
N ALA A 422 -2.35 7.33 -4.38
CA ALA A 422 -3.15 8.30 -3.65
C ALA A 422 -2.32 9.48 -3.16
N VAL A 423 -1.10 9.25 -2.68
CA VAL A 423 -0.16 10.31 -2.26
C VAL A 423 0.25 11.18 -3.45
N ASN A 424 0.64 10.59 -4.57
CA ASN A 424 0.94 11.34 -5.79
C ASN A 424 -0.27 12.17 -6.25
N GLY A 425 -1.47 11.55 -6.23
CA GLY A 425 -2.71 12.23 -6.57
C GLY A 425 -3.03 13.40 -5.61
N PHE A 426 -2.74 13.26 -4.32
CA PHE A 426 -2.93 14.33 -3.33
C PHE A 426 -1.98 15.49 -3.60
N VAL A 427 -0.71 15.22 -3.88
CA VAL A 427 0.27 16.24 -4.23
C VAL A 427 -0.15 16.97 -5.51
N ASP A 428 -0.40 16.25 -6.59
CA ASP A 428 -0.63 16.84 -7.90
C ASP A 428 -1.98 17.53 -8.04
N LYS A 429 -3.03 16.98 -7.39
CA LYS A 429 -4.40 17.43 -7.59
C LYS A 429 -4.94 18.29 -6.45
N LEU A 430 -4.24 18.36 -5.31
CA LEU A 430 -4.69 19.19 -4.19
C LEU A 430 -3.59 20.13 -3.73
N LEU A 431 -2.43 19.62 -3.31
CA LEU A 431 -1.44 20.41 -2.55
C LEU A 431 -0.77 21.49 -3.40
N LYS A 432 -0.41 21.20 -4.65
CA LYS A 432 0.22 22.18 -5.55
C LYS A 432 -0.64 23.43 -5.79
N ASP A 433 -1.95 23.25 -5.92
CA ASP A 433 -2.90 24.33 -6.22
C ASP A 433 -3.66 24.82 -4.97
N LEU A 434 -3.23 24.38 -3.78
CA LEU A 434 -3.81 24.77 -2.50
C LEU A 434 -3.61 26.26 -2.26
N GLN A 435 -4.66 26.97 -1.84
CA GLN A 435 -4.60 28.37 -1.45
C GLN A 435 -5.08 28.58 -0.02
N ALA A 436 -4.41 29.49 0.69
CA ALA A 436 -4.87 29.97 1.99
C ALA A 436 -5.94 31.04 1.83
N ASN A 437 -6.93 31.06 2.71
CA ASN A 437 -7.89 32.16 2.87
C ASN A 437 -7.43 33.08 3.99
N ARG A 438 -6.51 34.02 3.70
CA ARG A 438 -5.90 34.90 4.68
C ARG A 438 -6.93 35.70 5.47
N GLU A 439 -7.95 36.22 4.80
CA GLU A 439 -9.02 37.02 5.44
C GLU A 439 -9.78 36.18 6.48
N GLN A 440 -10.13 34.96 6.14
CA GLN A 440 -10.86 34.08 7.03
C GLN A 440 -9.99 33.61 8.22
N CYS A 441 -8.72 33.31 7.96
CA CYS A 441 -7.76 32.97 9.02
C CYS A 441 -7.64 34.15 10.03
N GLN A 442 -7.47 35.38 9.54
CA GLN A 442 -7.38 36.57 10.38
C GLN A 442 -8.69 36.82 11.14
N HIS A 443 -9.86 36.68 10.47
CA HIS A 443 -11.16 36.83 11.10
C HIS A 443 -11.32 35.91 12.32
N TRP A 444 -10.91 34.65 12.27
CA TRP A 444 -10.97 33.75 13.42
C TRP A 444 -10.05 34.14 14.56
N VAL A 445 -8.88 34.70 14.26
CA VAL A 445 -7.95 35.23 15.27
C VAL A 445 -8.57 36.44 15.98
N ASP A 446 -9.15 37.37 15.22
CA ASP A 446 -9.75 38.62 15.76
C ASP A 446 -11.00 38.34 16.58
N ALA A 447 -11.79 37.35 16.20
CA ALA A 447 -13.03 36.96 16.90
C ALA A 447 -12.78 36.13 18.16
N SER A 448 -11.60 35.52 18.30
CA SER A 448 -11.34 34.56 19.38
C SER A 448 -10.91 35.25 20.70
N VAL A 449 -11.39 34.72 21.79
CA VAL A 449 -10.93 35.11 23.15
C VAL A 449 -9.63 34.39 23.56
N GLY A 450 -9.14 33.43 22.77
CA GLY A 450 -7.92 32.63 23.06
C GLY A 450 -6.66 33.46 23.20
N VAL A 451 -6.62 34.64 22.57
CA VAL A 451 -5.53 35.62 22.67
C VAL A 451 -5.29 36.14 24.10
N VAL A 452 -6.27 35.99 25.01
CA VAL A 452 -6.13 36.34 26.44
C VAL A 452 -4.99 35.58 27.12
N THR A 453 -4.64 34.41 26.62
CA THR A 453 -3.54 33.58 27.15
C THR A 453 -2.21 34.34 27.21
N ALA A 454 -1.96 35.27 26.29
CA ALA A 454 -0.78 36.12 26.28
C ALA A 454 -0.70 37.09 27.48
N LEU A 455 -1.82 37.41 28.08
CA LEU A 455 -1.91 38.32 29.24
C LEU A 455 -1.54 37.65 30.56
N LEU A 456 -1.63 36.30 30.66
CA LEU A 456 -1.42 35.57 31.92
C LEU A 456 -0.13 35.96 32.66
N PRO A 457 1.06 36.11 32.00
CA PRO A 457 2.29 36.48 32.68
C PRO A 457 2.31 37.92 33.19
N HIS A 458 1.36 38.78 32.74
CA HIS A 458 1.34 40.22 33.02
C HIS A 458 0.29 40.59 34.04
N ILE A 459 -0.89 39.97 34.03
CA ILE A 459 -2.05 40.32 34.88
C ILE A 459 -2.56 39.17 35.74
N GLY A 460 -1.94 37.98 35.64
CA GLY A 460 -2.32 36.80 36.38
C GLY A 460 -3.53 36.06 35.83
N TYR A 461 -3.75 34.83 36.33
CA TYR A 461 -4.78 33.92 35.80
C TYR A 461 -6.21 34.44 36.11
N GLU A 462 -6.49 34.87 37.35
CA GLU A 462 -7.83 35.29 37.79
C GLU A 462 -8.33 36.48 36.98
N THR A 463 -7.51 37.51 36.82
CA THR A 463 -7.83 38.69 36.02
C THR A 463 -8.07 38.31 34.54
N SER A 464 -7.22 37.46 33.99
CA SER A 464 -7.36 37.00 32.60
C SER A 464 -8.66 36.20 32.41
N ALA A 465 -9.03 35.34 33.38
CA ALA A 465 -10.25 34.55 33.33
C ALA A 465 -11.52 35.44 33.45
N MET A 466 -11.45 36.46 34.26
CA MET A 466 -12.56 37.44 34.41
C MET A 466 -12.78 38.20 33.09
N LEU A 467 -11.70 38.67 32.46
CA LEU A 467 -11.74 39.36 31.16
C LEU A 467 -12.25 38.46 30.02
N ALA A 468 -11.80 37.23 29.98
CA ALA A 468 -12.27 36.26 29.00
C ALA A 468 -13.78 35.99 29.14
N LYS A 469 -14.27 35.81 30.38
CA LYS A 469 -15.69 35.61 30.67
C LYS A 469 -16.53 36.82 30.27
N GLU A 470 -16.04 38.04 30.55
CA GLU A 470 -16.72 39.27 30.19
C GLU A 470 -16.80 39.45 28.67
N ALA A 471 -15.68 39.23 27.96
CA ALA A 471 -15.62 39.27 26.49
C ALA A 471 -16.59 38.26 25.85
N TYR A 472 -16.60 37.01 26.37
CA TYR A 472 -17.50 35.96 25.92
C TYR A 472 -18.98 36.32 26.09
N ASN A 473 -19.35 36.81 27.27
CA ASN A 473 -20.75 37.16 27.60
C ASN A 473 -21.25 38.41 26.88
N SER A 474 -20.38 39.40 26.65
CA SER A 474 -20.76 40.67 26.05
C SER A 474 -20.60 40.69 24.52
N GLY A 475 -19.86 39.72 23.94
CA GLY A 475 -19.49 39.71 22.52
C GLY A 475 -18.51 40.84 22.12
N ARG A 476 -17.96 41.57 23.10
CA ARG A 476 -17.02 42.67 22.85
C ARG A 476 -15.59 42.15 22.71
N PRO A 477 -14.77 42.79 21.84
CA PRO A 477 -13.36 42.51 21.78
C PRO A 477 -12.66 42.68 23.14
N ILE A 478 -11.86 41.70 23.53
CA ILE A 478 -11.16 41.71 24.82
C ILE A 478 -10.24 42.92 25.00
N ARG A 479 -9.65 43.42 23.90
CA ARG A 479 -8.79 44.63 23.87
C ARG A 479 -9.53 45.88 24.36
N GLU A 480 -10.77 46.07 23.95
CA GLU A 480 -11.59 47.21 24.37
C GLU A 480 -11.88 47.16 25.87
N ILE A 481 -12.19 45.98 26.41
CA ILE A 481 -12.47 45.77 27.81
C ILE A 481 -11.26 46.07 28.69
N ILE A 482 -10.07 45.64 28.25
CA ILE A 482 -8.79 45.89 28.95
C ILE A 482 -8.50 47.39 29.03
N LEU A 483 -8.66 48.12 27.94
CA LEU A 483 -8.43 49.56 27.87
C LEU A 483 -9.44 50.35 28.70
N GLU A 484 -10.72 50.02 28.59
CA GLU A 484 -11.80 50.65 29.36
C GLU A 484 -11.57 50.50 30.88
N LYS A 485 -11.09 49.33 31.32
CA LYS A 485 -10.80 49.07 32.74
C LYS A 485 -9.44 49.62 33.21
N GLY A 486 -8.64 50.19 32.29
CA GLY A 486 -7.33 50.75 32.63
C GLY A 486 -6.32 49.71 33.12
N ILE A 487 -6.50 48.43 32.74
CA ILE A 487 -5.64 47.31 33.17
C ILE A 487 -4.26 47.41 32.55
N MET A 488 -4.18 47.91 31.30
CA MET A 488 -2.94 48.06 30.55
C MET A 488 -3.03 49.27 29.61
N THR A 489 -1.88 49.93 29.33
CA THR A 489 -1.85 50.96 28.28
C THR A 489 -2.00 50.40 26.91
N GLN A 490 -2.40 51.24 25.93
CA GLN A 490 -2.56 50.80 24.53
C GLN A 490 -1.24 50.24 23.97
N GLU A 491 -0.13 50.94 24.23
CA GLU A 491 1.21 50.55 23.72
C GLU A 491 1.63 49.21 24.29
N LYS A 492 1.43 48.98 25.58
CA LYS A 492 1.76 47.68 26.22
C LYS A 492 0.84 46.58 25.77
N LEU A 493 -0.43 46.86 25.57
CA LEU A 493 -1.40 45.93 25.05
C LEU A 493 -1.06 45.51 23.60
N ASP A 494 -0.67 46.44 22.76
CA ASP A 494 -0.25 46.17 21.39
C ASP A 494 1.00 45.29 21.33
N GLU A 495 1.95 45.47 22.24
CA GLU A 495 3.13 44.63 22.35
C GLU A 495 2.78 43.21 22.86
N VAL A 496 2.01 43.11 23.95
CA VAL A 496 1.69 41.83 24.59
C VAL A 496 0.77 40.99 23.70
N MET A 497 -0.22 41.62 23.08
CA MET A 497 -1.22 40.95 22.24
C MET A 497 -0.86 40.98 20.75
N ALA A 498 0.38 41.20 20.39
CA ALA A 498 0.84 41.05 18.99
C ALA A 498 0.71 39.59 18.56
N PRO A 499 -0.22 39.23 17.64
CA PRO A 499 -0.56 37.83 17.42
C PRO A 499 0.64 37.02 16.89
N MET A 500 1.52 37.62 16.08
CA MET A 500 2.73 36.94 15.59
C MET A 500 3.73 36.58 16.70
N SER A 501 3.84 37.38 17.76
CA SER A 501 4.71 37.08 18.89
C SER A 501 4.25 35.86 19.70
N MET A 502 2.95 35.49 19.60
CA MET A 502 2.38 34.32 20.25
C MET A 502 2.72 33.01 19.52
N THR A 503 3.27 33.07 18.33
CA THR A 503 3.60 31.89 17.51
C THR A 503 5.01 31.37 17.76
N THR A 504 5.77 32.01 18.64
CA THR A 504 7.15 31.63 19.00
C THR A 504 7.29 31.42 20.50
N PRO A 505 8.22 30.57 20.96
CA PRO A 505 8.48 30.40 22.38
C PRO A 505 8.90 31.71 23.06
N GLY A 506 8.35 31.94 24.26
CA GLY A 506 8.71 33.11 25.04
C GLY A 506 7.50 33.73 25.78
N ILE A 507 7.73 34.87 26.45
CA ILE A 507 6.69 35.70 27.06
C ILE A 507 6.55 36.93 26.16
N THR A 508 5.38 37.07 25.54
CA THR A 508 5.09 38.23 24.67
C THR A 508 5.21 39.54 25.47
N GLY A 509 5.82 40.56 24.89
CA GLY A 509 6.01 41.83 25.53
C GLY A 509 7.05 41.86 26.68
N LYS A 510 8.01 40.92 26.66
CA LYS A 510 9.21 40.92 27.50
C LYS A 510 10.49 41.01 26.69
#